data_401113e092987dca8fcb1a784ef53d65
#
_entry.id   401113e092987dca8fcb1a784ef53d65
#
_cell.length_a   1.000
_cell.length_b   1.000
_cell.length_c   1.000
_cell.angle_alpha   90.00
_cell.angle_beta   90.00
_cell.angle_gamma   90.00
#
_symmetry.space_group_name_H-M   'P 1'
#
loop_
_entity.id
_entity.type
_entity.pdbx_description
1 polymer ?
#
loop_
_entity_poly.entity_id
_entity_poly.type
_entity_poly.pdbx_seq_one_letter_code
_entity_poly.pdbx_strand_id
1 'polypeptide(L)' 'MDTKKIEAAVAQIIEAIGEDGSREGLQETPQRIAKMYQEIF' A
#
# COMPACT_ATOMS: atom_id res chain seq x y z
N MET A 1 -11.81 2.49 10.04
CA MET A 1 -11.15 2.03 8.81
C MET A 1 -10.03 1.08 9.15
N ASP A 2 -9.94 -0.01 8.44
CA ASP A 2 -8.90 -1.01 8.66
C ASP A 2 -7.69 -0.70 7.78
N THR A 3 -6.75 0.07 8.31
CA THR A 3 -5.59 0.49 7.56
C THR A 3 -4.66 -0.67 7.20
N LYS A 4 -4.59 -1.69 8.06
CA LYS A 4 -3.75 -2.84 7.76
C LYS A 4 -4.28 -3.63 6.59
N LYS A 5 -5.59 -3.72 6.47
CA LYS A 5 -6.21 -4.38 5.33
C LYS A 5 -5.96 -3.60 4.04
N ILE A 6 -6.00 -2.27 4.13
CA ILE A 6 -5.69 -1.43 2.98
C ILE A 6 -4.24 -1.59 2.57
N GLU A 7 -3.33 -1.63 3.54
CA GLU A 7 -1.92 -1.84 3.25
C GLU A 7 -1.68 -3.16 2.52
N ALA A 8 -2.33 -4.22 2.98
CA ALA A 8 -2.20 -5.53 2.35
C ALA A 8 -2.74 -5.51 0.92
N ALA A 9 -3.87 -4.83 0.71
CA ALA A 9 -4.46 -4.73 -0.63
C ALA A 9 -3.56 -3.97 -1.58
N VAL A 10 -2.95 -2.88 -1.13
CA VAL A 10 -2.03 -2.11 -1.96
C VAL A 10 -0.79 -2.92 -2.28
N ALA A 11 -0.28 -3.68 -1.33
CA ALA A 11 0.86 -4.54 -1.56
C ALA A 11 0.55 -5.56 -2.66
N GLN A 12 -0.67 -6.11 -2.67
CA GLN A 12 -1.09 -7.03 -3.71
C GLN A 12 -1.18 -6.37 -5.07
N ILE A 13 -1.63 -5.12 -5.11
CA ILE A 13 -1.69 -4.36 -6.36
C ILE A 13 -0.29 -4.15 -6.92
N ILE A 14 0.65 -3.78 -6.08
CA ILE A 14 2.04 -3.57 -6.50
C ILE A 14 2.61 -4.86 -7.06
N GLU A 15 2.35 -5.98 -6.39
CA GLU A 15 2.82 -7.28 -6.83
C GLU A 15 2.20 -7.65 -8.18
N ALA A 16 0.91 -7.38 -8.35
CA ALA A 16 0.20 -7.69 -9.58
C ALA A 16 0.69 -6.89 -10.78
N ILE A 17 1.17 -5.68 -10.53
CA ILE A 17 1.74 -4.84 -11.60
C ILE A 17 3.09 -5.39 -12.06
N GLY A 18 3.72 -6.21 -11.26
CA GLY A 18 5.01 -6.78 -11.58
C GLY A 18 6.18 -6.03 -10.96
N GLU A 19 5.89 -5.07 -10.11
CA GLU A 19 6.93 -4.36 -9.38
C GLU A 19 7.35 -5.16 -8.14
N ASP A 20 8.59 -4.98 -7.75
CA ASP A 20 9.11 -5.62 -6.56
C ASP A 20 8.77 -4.76 -5.35
N GLY A 21 7.86 -5.25 -4.52
CA GLY A 21 7.43 -4.53 -3.32
C GLY A 21 8.54 -4.35 -2.29
N SER A 22 9.66 -5.08 -2.45
CA SER A 22 10.80 -4.91 -1.57
C SER A 22 11.75 -3.80 -2.03
N ARG A 23 11.48 -3.18 -3.17
CA ARG A 23 12.32 -2.09 -3.65
C ARG A 23 12.19 -0.89 -2.73
N GLU A 24 13.30 -0.19 -2.57
CA GLU A 24 13.31 1.05 -1.83
C GLU A 24 12.33 2.04 -2.46
N GLY A 25 11.52 2.66 -1.64
CA GLY A 25 10.47 3.56 -2.11
C GLY A 25 9.12 2.90 -2.27
N LEU A 26 9.08 1.61 -2.59
CA LEU A 26 7.82 0.88 -2.70
C LEU A 26 7.44 0.21 -1.38
N GLN A 27 8.41 -0.01 -0.49
CA GLN A 27 8.14 -0.62 0.80
C GLN A 27 7.18 0.21 1.65
N GLU A 28 7.24 1.51 1.51
CA GLU A 28 6.40 2.43 2.29
C GLU A 28 5.12 2.81 1.57
N THR A 29 4.97 2.48 0.30
CA THR A 29 3.82 2.87 -0.49
C THR A 29 2.50 2.38 0.10
N PRO A 30 2.36 1.11 0.52
CA PRO A 30 1.10 0.66 1.11
C PRO A 30 0.70 1.47 2.34
N GLN A 31 1.67 1.81 3.19
CA GLN A 31 1.38 2.58 4.40
C GLN A 31 0.94 3.99 4.05
N ARG A 32 1.59 4.60 3.08
CA ARG A 32 1.26 5.96 2.66
C ARG A 32 -0.13 6.04 2.05
N ILE A 33 -0.48 5.07 1.23
CA ILE A 33 -1.78 5.04 0.60
C ILE A 33 -2.87 4.78 1.63
N ALA A 34 -2.63 3.88 2.58
CA ALA A 34 -3.56 3.62 3.65
C ALA A 34 -3.82 4.88 4.48
N LYS A 35 -2.77 5.63 4.77
CA LYS A 35 -2.90 6.88 5.50
C LYS A 35 -3.70 7.91 4.70
N MET A 36 -3.46 7.97 3.40
CA MET A 36 -4.20 8.88 2.53
C MET A 36 -5.69 8.56 2.55
N TYR A 37 -6.05 7.31 2.45
CA TYR A 37 -7.45 6.89 2.50
C TYR A 37 -8.07 7.21 3.85
N GLN A 38 -7.30 7.08 4.91
CA GLN A 38 -7.78 7.40 6.25
C GLN A 38 -8.15 8.88 6.36
N GLU A 39 -7.43 9.73 5.68
CA GLU A 39 -7.71 11.17 5.66
C GLU A 39 -8.90 11.52 4.79
N ILE A 40 -9.11 10.77 3.69
CA ILE A 40 -10.20 11.01 2.77
C ILE A 40 -11.53 10.49 3.34
N PHE A 41 -11.51 9.31 3.93
CA PHE A 41 -12.69 8.66 4.47
C PHE A 41 -12.73 8.76 5.99
#